data_76457924ac7f665abe2b7557199fa80b
#
_entry.id   76457924ac7f665abe2b7557199fa80b
#
_cell.length_a   1.000
_cell.length_b   1.000
_cell.length_c   1.000
_cell.angle_alpha   90.00
_cell.angle_beta   90.00
_cell.angle_gamma   90.00
#
_symmetry.space_group_name_H-M   'P 1'
#
loop_
_entity.id
_entity.type
_entity.pdbx_description
1 polymer ?
#
loop_
_entity_poly.entity_id
_entity_poly.type
_entity_poly.pdbx_seq_one_letter_code
_entity_poly.pdbx_strand_id
1 'polypeptide(L)'
;MDQLPHELSFEGLMDRNVGIKLVGVGGGGSNAVDRLKMENLDRLQLAVINTDFKALSTSPVQDKILIGTTLTRGLSAGGDPELGRKAAEADADKIAELIKGTDLVFLVAGLGGGTGSGAAPVVAEIAAEAGAVVIAFVTLPFSFEGGRRLKQAEESLAELRRVCAAVIPLANDMLLQEGTEQTSVLDSFARADEWIGRGVKSIWAMLSRTGLINVDFTALRQVFQHRGGKTLFGLGVGEGDNPAQAALEDLKQCPLLHTPEYARKADRLLVNITGGADLSLIKVNELMTAITEEFGREAHVVMGAAIDEALPGRVEICVIGTTDLGGRNFVRRAAAPARPAGGKPALATTVSAGAGGSPTGKTPVTPSAGNVAAAVDPEKPEQVEFGFPGEPAENRGSFDKSDRNLFEGQDLDVPTYLRKGIKVAI
;
A
#
# COMPACT_ATOMS: atom_id res chain seq x y z
N MET A 1 -47.83 17.24 0.51
CA MET A 1 -46.53 17.50 1.16
C MET A 1 -46.02 16.14 1.60
N ASP A 2 -45.27 15.50 0.71
CA ASP A 2 -44.65 14.22 0.99
C ASP A 2 -43.56 14.39 2.05
N GLN A 3 -43.70 13.70 3.15
CA GLN A 3 -42.71 13.68 4.19
C GLN A 3 -41.50 12.88 3.63
N LEU A 4 -40.39 13.57 3.45
CA LEU A 4 -39.09 12.93 3.22
C LEU A 4 -38.85 11.91 4.34
N PRO A 5 -38.26 10.73 4.03
CA PRO A 5 -37.91 9.75 5.05
C PRO A 5 -37.08 10.42 6.16
N HIS A 6 -37.31 10.07 7.40
CA HIS A 6 -36.67 10.63 8.60
C HIS A 6 -35.12 10.58 8.54
N GLU A 7 -34.56 9.70 7.70
CA GLU A 7 -33.12 9.58 7.44
C GLU A 7 -32.53 10.69 6.55
N LEU A 8 -33.40 11.49 5.90
CA LEU A 8 -33.04 12.62 5.06
C LEU A 8 -33.47 13.97 5.67
N SER A 9 -33.85 14.01 6.93
CA SER A 9 -34.10 15.26 7.64
C SER A 9 -32.77 16.01 7.81
N PHE A 10 -32.80 17.34 7.71
CA PHE A 10 -31.62 18.21 7.86
C PHE A 10 -30.91 17.98 9.22
N GLU A 11 -31.63 17.60 10.25
CA GLU A 11 -31.11 17.17 11.56
C GLU A 11 -30.35 15.84 11.48
N GLY A 12 -30.83 14.84 10.76
CA GLY A 12 -30.14 13.56 10.55
C GLY A 12 -28.88 13.68 9.67
N LEU A 13 -28.80 14.70 8.81
CA LEU A 13 -27.60 14.98 8.01
C LEU A 13 -26.55 15.78 8.81
N MET A 14 -26.98 16.63 9.75
CA MET A 14 -26.09 17.41 10.63
C MET A 14 -25.41 16.56 11.70
N ASP A 15 -26.00 15.43 12.10
CA ASP A 15 -25.52 14.54 13.17
C ASP A 15 -24.67 13.37 12.66
N ARG A 16 -24.43 13.27 11.36
CA ARG A 16 -23.63 12.18 10.79
C ARG A 16 -22.14 12.41 11.03
N ASN A 17 -21.70 12.03 12.21
CA ASN A 17 -20.28 11.96 12.53
C ASN A 17 -19.61 10.90 11.64
N VAL A 18 -18.42 11.21 11.11
CA VAL A 18 -17.60 10.26 10.35
C VAL A 18 -17.28 9.05 11.22
N GLY A 19 -17.69 7.87 10.79
CA GLY A 19 -17.38 6.61 11.46
C GLY A 19 -15.92 6.23 11.23
N ILE A 20 -15.10 6.25 12.29
CA ILE A 20 -13.66 5.92 12.21
C ILE A 20 -13.39 4.68 13.04
N LYS A 21 -12.78 3.67 12.42
CA LYS A 21 -12.39 2.43 13.11
C LYS A 21 -10.93 2.08 12.89
N LEU A 22 -10.27 1.68 13.97
CA LEU A 22 -8.92 1.15 13.96
C LEU A 22 -8.99 -0.37 14.13
N VAL A 23 -8.53 -1.11 13.15
CA VAL A 23 -8.62 -2.57 13.09
C VAL A 23 -7.22 -3.19 13.09
N GLY A 24 -6.87 -3.89 14.16
CA GLY A 24 -5.64 -4.66 14.25
C GLY A 24 -5.83 -6.09 13.74
N VAL A 25 -4.98 -6.53 12.81
CA VAL A 25 -5.05 -7.86 12.21
C VAL A 25 -3.80 -8.68 12.53
N GLY A 26 -4.02 -9.86 13.11
CA GLY A 26 -2.95 -10.76 13.55
C GLY A 26 -2.24 -10.27 14.81
N GLY A 27 -1.18 -10.95 15.24
CA GLY A 27 -0.49 -10.65 16.51
C GLY A 27 0.09 -9.24 16.56
N GLY A 28 0.86 -8.82 15.54
CA GLY A 28 1.46 -7.48 15.50
C GLY A 28 0.41 -6.36 15.48
N GLY A 29 -0.63 -6.51 14.63
CA GLY A 29 -1.71 -5.54 14.58
C GLY A 29 -2.52 -5.45 15.88
N SER A 30 -2.81 -6.58 16.52
CA SER A 30 -3.49 -6.60 17.83
C SER A 30 -2.68 -5.88 18.90
N ASN A 31 -1.37 -6.14 18.97
CA ASN A 31 -0.49 -5.49 19.96
C ASN A 31 -0.44 -3.96 19.79
N ALA A 32 -0.38 -3.48 18.55
CA ALA A 32 -0.37 -2.05 18.28
C ALA A 32 -1.70 -1.38 18.70
N VAL A 33 -2.84 -2.01 18.37
CA VAL A 33 -4.17 -1.49 18.77
C VAL A 33 -4.35 -1.55 20.29
N ASP A 34 -3.87 -2.59 20.96
CA ASP A 34 -3.92 -2.71 22.41
C ASP A 34 -3.19 -1.55 23.12
N ARG A 35 -2.04 -1.14 22.58
CA ARG A 35 -1.31 0.03 23.11
C ARG A 35 -2.04 1.33 22.86
N LEU A 36 -2.57 1.53 21.65
CA LEU A 36 -3.32 2.74 21.30
C LEU A 36 -4.61 2.91 22.11
N LYS A 37 -5.19 1.83 22.60
CA LYS A 37 -6.33 1.90 23.54
C LYS A 37 -6.00 2.66 24.80
N MET A 38 -4.75 2.65 25.24
CA MET A 38 -4.32 3.34 26.47
C MET A 38 -4.29 4.87 26.28
N GLU A 39 -4.35 5.38 25.04
CA GLU A 39 -4.27 6.82 24.74
C GLU A 39 -5.61 7.58 24.77
N ASN A 40 -6.72 6.91 25.08
CA ASN A 40 -8.07 7.50 25.19
C ASN A 40 -8.45 8.42 24.01
N LEU A 41 -8.47 7.86 22.78
CA LEU A 41 -8.95 8.57 21.61
C LEU A 41 -10.48 8.49 21.55
N ASP A 42 -11.16 9.52 22.01
CA ASP A 42 -12.61 9.61 22.00
C ASP A 42 -13.17 9.39 20.59
N ARG A 43 -14.25 8.62 20.46
CA ARG A 43 -14.93 8.31 19.18
C ARG A 43 -14.15 7.42 18.19
N LEU A 44 -12.91 7.03 18.48
CA LEU A 44 -12.20 6.03 17.68
C LEU A 44 -12.65 4.64 18.15
N GLN A 45 -13.30 3.92 17.26
CA GLN A 45 -13.69 2.53 17.54
C GLN A 45 -12.49 1.61 17.31
N LEU A 46 -12.22 0.75 18.27
CA LEU A 46 -11.09 -0.18 18.22
C LEU A 46 -11.59 -1.60 18.03
N ALA A 47 -10.96 -2.34 17.12
CA ALA A 47 -11.26 -3.76 16.91
C ALA A 47 -9.99 -4.55 16.65
N VAL A 48 -10.00 -5.84 17.00
CA VAL A 48 -8.91 -6.78 16.73
C VAL A 48 -9.44 -8.06 16.09
N ILE A 49 -8.74 -8.52 15.04
CA ILE A 49 -9.04 -9.72 14.27
C ILE A 49 -7.83 -10.64 14.33
N ASN A 50 -8.01 -11.86 14.79
CA ASN A 50 -6.89 -12.81 14.90
C ASN A 50 -7.38 -14.26 14.74
N THR A 51 -6.48 -15.15 14.35
CA THR A 51 -6.66 -16.61 14.36
C THR A 51 -6.27 -17.25 15.70
N ASP A 52 -5.59 -16.50 16.57
CA ASP A 52 -5.09 -16.96 17.88
C ASP A 52 -6.05 -16.54 19.00
N PHE A 53 -6.72 -17.52 19.58
CA PHE A 53 -7.65 -17.30 20.68
C PHE A 53 -6.97 -16.75 21.94
N LYS A 54 -5.74 -17.21 22.25
CA LYS A 54 -5.00 -16.77 23.43
C LYS A 54 -4.65 -15.29 23.32
N ALA A 55 -4.14 -14.87 22.16
CA ALA A 55 -3.83 -13.46 21.91
C ALA A 55 -5.08 -12.57 22.03
N LEU A 56 -6.21 -12.99 21.43
CA LEU A 56 -7.47 -12.26 21.55
C LEU A 56 -8.01 -12.20 22.98
N SER A 57 -7.85 -13.27 23.77
CA SER A 57 -8.37 -13.30 25.14
C SER A 57 -7.67 -12.30 26.06
N THR A 58 -6.40 -12.02 25.80
CA THR A 58 -5.58 -11.06 26.61
C THR A 58 -5.72 -9.62 26.15
N SER A 59 -6.22 -9.36 24.94
CA SER A 59 -6.43 -8.01 24.43
C SER A 59 -7.46 -7.25 25.29
N PRO A 60 -7.23 -5.98 25.63
CA PRO A 60 -8.18 -5.13 26.34
C PRO A 60 -9.27 -4.53 25.44
N VAL A 61 -9.17 -4.71 24.10
CA VAL A 61 -10.14 -4.21 23.14
C VAL A 61 -11.46 -4.96 23.28
N GLN A 62 -12.60 -4.29 23.10
CA GLN A 62 -13.92 -4.90 23.25
C GLN A 62 -14.33 -5.68 22.02
N ASP A 63 -14.20 -5.07 20.82
CA ASP A 63 -14.58 -5.69 19.56
C ASP A 63 -13.46 -6.65 19.11
N LYS A 64 -13.72 -7.94 19.26
CA LYS A 64 -12.75 -9.00 18.93
C LYS A 64 -13.38 -10.01 18.01
N ILE A 65 -12.69 -10.36 16.93
CA ILE A 65 -13.10 -11.45 16.04
C ILE A 65 -12.04 -12.53 15.99
N LEU A 66 -12.40 -13.73 16.41
CA LEU A 66 -11.64 -14.93 16.14
C LEU A 66 -12.07 -15.49 14.78
N ILE A 67 -11.12 -15.46 13.82
CA ILE A 67 -11.36 -15.93 12.46
C ILE A 67 -10.80 -17.35 12.24
N GLY A 68 -11.44 -18.09 11.32
CA GLY A 68 -10.97 -19.39 10.86
C GLY A 68 -10.90 -20.46 11.94
N THR A 69 -11.83 -20.47 12.90
CA THR A 69 -11.85 -21.44 14.01
C THR A 69 -11.89 -22.88 13.54
N THR A 70 -12.56 -23.17 12.44
CA THR A 70 -12.63 -24.51 11.82
C THR A 70 -11.32 -24.95 11.19
N LEU A 71 -10.49 -23.98 10.76
CA LEU A 71 -9.22 -24.22 10.08
C LEU A 71 -8.04 -24.26 11.05
N THR A 72 -7.98 -23.28 11.96
CA THR A 72 -6.83 -23.08 12.87
C THR A 72 -7.05 -23.64 14.27
N ARG A 73 -8.30 -23.95 14.63
CA ARG A 73 -8.70 -24.36 15.98
C ARG A 73 -8.30 -23.34 17.07
N GLY A 74 -8.17 -22.07 16.68
CA GLY A 74 -7.72 -21.01 17.59
C GLY A 74 -6.21 -21.02 17.94
N LEU A 75 -5.38 -21.79 17.19
CA LEU A 75 -3.96 -21.98 17.46
C LEU A 75 -3.05 -21.12 16.57
N SER A 76 -3.56 -20.05 15.98
CA SER A 76 -2.83 -19.23 15.01
C SER A 76 -2.68 -19.86 13.60
N ALA A 77 -2.28 -19.06 12.61
CA ALA A 77 -2.01 -19.53 11.25
C ALA A 77 -0.59 -20.09 11.05
N GLY A 78 0.22 -20.21 12.10
CA GLY A 78 1.51 -20.89 12.08
C GLY A 78 2.55 -20.34 11.07
N GLY A 79 2.45 -19.05 10.70
CA GLY A 79 3.33 -18.42 9.70
C GLY A 79 2.97 -18.76 8.24
N ASP A 80 1.78 -19.32 7.99
CA ASP A 80 1.22 -19.58 6.66
C ASP A 80 0.20 -18.51 6.26
N PRO A 81 0.53 -17.60 5.30
CA PRO A 81 -0.40 -16.57 4.84
C PRO A 81 -1.65 -17.13 4.14
N GLU A 82 -1.54 -18.26 3.43
CA GLU A 82 -2.69 -18.88 2.79
C GLU A 82 -3.70 -19.38 3.80
N LEU A 83 -3.25 -19.94 4.92
CA LEU A 83 -4.12 -20.31 6.02
C LEU A 83 -4.77 -19.08 6.67
N GLY A 84 -4.00 -17.98 6.81
CA GLY A 84 -4.51 -16.70 7.31
C GLY A 84 -5.58 -16.11 6.40
N ARG A 85 -5.38 -16.14 5.09
CA ARG A 85 -6.34 -15.71 4.07
C ARG A 85 -7.65 -16.52 4.15
N LYS A 86 -7.55 -17.84 4.07
CA LYS A 86 -8.71 -18.73 4.17
C LYS A 86 -9.47 -18.55 5.48
N ALA A 87 -8.78 -18.27 6.57
CA ALA A 87 -9.40 -17.99 7.85
C ALA A 87 -10.24 -16.70 7.81
N ALA A 88 -9.77 -15.65 7.14
CA ALA A 88 -10.52 -14.41 6.98
C ALA A 88 -11.70 -14.58 6.01
N GLU A 89 -11.50 -15.26 4.89
CA GLU A 89 -12.54 -15.56 3.91
C GLU A 89 -13.68 -16.40 4.52
N ALA A 90 -13.35 -17.38 5.37
CA ALA A 90 -14.34 -18.22 6.05
C ALA A 90 -15.24 -17.44 7.03
N ASP A 91 -14.78 -16.32 7.54
CA ASP A 91 -15.51 -15.46 8.48
C ASP A 91 -15.77 -14.04 7.91
N ALA A 92 -15.82 -13.92 6.57
CA ALA A 92 -16.01 -12.65 5.86
C ALA A 92 -17.25 -11.89 6.34
N ASP A 93 -18.36 -12.58 6.59
CA ASP A 93 -19.60 -11.98 7.09
C ASP A 93 -19.41 -11.29 8.45
N LYS A 94 -18.63 -11.89 9.36
CA LYS A 94 -18.32 -11.29 10.67
C LYS A 94 -17.48 -10.04 10.53
N ILE A 95 -16.52 -10.08 9.60
CA ILE A 95 -15.66 -8.93 9.29
C ILE A 95 -16.51 -7.80 8.66
N ALA A 96 -17.40 -8.13 7.73
CA ALA A 96 -18.29 -7.17 7.09
C ALA A 96 -19.21 -6.49 8.11
N GLU A 97 -19.81 -7.24 9.05
CA GLU A 97 -20.66 -6.67 10.10
C GLU A 97 -19.86 -5.78 11.06
N LEU A 98 -18.60 -6.14 11.38
CA LEU A 98 -17.71 -5.29 12.18
C LEU A 98 -17.46 -3.93 11.50
N ILE A 99 -17.29 -3.91 10.19
CA ILE A 99 -16.91 -2.71 9.41
C ILE A 99 -18.12 -1.88 8.99
N LYS A 100 -19.30 -2.45 9.06
CA LYS A 100 -20.54 -1.80 8.62
C LYS A 100 -20.74 -0.40 9.21
N GLY A 101 -21.06 0.55 8.35
CA GLY A 101 -21.29 1.94 8.76
C GLY A 101 -20.01 2.72 9.10
N THR A 102 -18.83 2.16 8.79
CA THR A 102 -17.54 2.83 8.97
C THR A 102 -17.17 3.57 7.67
N ASP A 103 -16.78 4.85 7.78
CA ASP A 103 -16.35 5.66 6.65
C ASP A 103 -14.82 5.59 6.43
N LEU A 104 -14.05 5.46 7.51
CA LEU A 104 -12.59 5.36 7.49
C LEU A 104 -12.11 4.19 8.35
N VAL A 105 -11.35 3.29 7.75
CA VAL A 105 -10.69 2.17 8.43
C VAL A 105 -9.18 2.41 8.45
N PHE A 106 -8.62 2.53 9.64
CA PHE A 106 -7.19 2.34 9.85
C PHE A 106 -6.93 0.86 10.07
N LEU A 107 -6.22 0.23 9.14
CA LEU A 107 -5.83 -1.16 9.23
C LEU A 107 -4.41 -1.28 9.75
N VAL A 108 -4.19 -2.03 10.81
CA VAL A 108 -2.84 -2.26 11.35
C VAL A 108 -2.51 -3.75 11.29
N ALA A 109 -1.37 -4.10 10.67
CA ALA A 109 -0.94 -5.49 10.58
C ALA A 109 0.58 -5.63 10.57
N GLY A 110 1.09 -6.69 11.20
CA GLY A 110 2.48 -7.12 11.02
C GLY A 110 2.57 -8.10 9.85
N LEU A 111 3.35 -7.75 8.83
CA LEU A 111 3.56 -8.59 7.66
C LEU A 111 4.75 -9.55 7.85
N GLY A 112 4.78 -10.63 7.05
CA GLY A 112 5.79 -11.70 7.16
C GLY A 112 5.37 -12.87 8.05
N GLY A 113 4.22 -12.74 8.74
CA GLY A 113 3.57 -13.82 9.49
C GLY A 113 2.39 -14.44 8.73
N GLY A 114 1.69 -15.39 9.34
CA GLY A 114 0.54 -16.05 8.70
C GLY A 114 -0.71 -15.17 8.72
N THR A 115 -1.21 -14.82 9.90
CA THR A 115 -2.49 -14.10 10.05
C THR A 115 -2.43 -12.69 9.48
N GLY A 116 -1.42 -11.90 9.88
CA GLY A 116 -1.29 -10.51 9.40
C GLY A 116 -1.14 -10.44 7.89
N SER A 117 -0.25 -11.25 7.31
CA SER A 117 -0.01 -11.25 5.85
C SER A 117 -1.20 -11.77 5.05
N GLY A 118 -1.88 -12.81 5.53
CA GLY A 118 -2.98 -13.44 4.79
C GLY A 118 -4.31 -12.75 4.99
N ALA A 119 -4.66 -12.40 6.23
CA ALA A 119 -5.98 -11.85 6.55
C ALA A 119 -6.10 -10.34 6.30
N ALA A 120 -5.01 -9.55 6.44
CA ALA A 120 -5.11 -8.10 6.28
C ALA A 120 -5.58 -7.67 4.87
N PRO A 121 -5.11 -8.26 3.76
CA PRO A 121 -5.66 -7.95 2.43
C PRO A 121 -7.16 -8.23 2.31
N VAL A 122 -7.65 -9.34 2.86
CA VAL A 122 -9.08 -9.71 2.85
C VAL A 122 -9.90 -8.71 3.67
N VAL A 123 -9.45 -8.35 4.86
CA VAL A 123 -10.10 -7.34 5.70
C VAL A 123 -10.16 -5.98 4.99
N ALA A 124 -9.06 -5.60 4.32
CA ALA A 124 -9.00 -4.36 3.55
C ALA A 124 -9.98 -4.37 2.37
N GLU A 125 -10.10 -5.50 1.67
CA GLU A 125 -11.02 -5.68 0.54
C GLU A 125 -12.48 -5.55 0.99
N ILE A 126 -12.87 -6.26 2.05
CA ILE A 126 -14.21 -6.17 2.65
C ILE A 126 -14.53 -4.72 3.07
N ALA A 127 -13.57 -4.02 3.69
CA ALA A 127 -13.75 -2.64 4.09
C ALA A 127 -13.92 -1.70 2.88
N ALA A 128 -13.12 -1.89 1.84
CA ALA A 128 -13.19 -1.10 0.62
C ALA A 128 -14.48 -1.36 -0.17
N GLU A 129 -14.98 -2.60 -0.19
CA GLU A 129 -16.27 -2.97 -0.79
C GLU A 129 -17.46 -2.38 -0.01
N ALA A 130 -17.34 -2.27 1.31
CA ALA A 130 -18.31 -1.57 2.15
C ALA A 130 -18.31 -0.04 1.95
N GLY A 131 -17.40 0.50 1.11
CA GLY A 131 -17.29 1.92 0.78
C GLY A 131 -16.40 2.73 1.73
N ALA A 132 -15.73 2.10 2.67
CA ALA A 132 -14.78 2.77 3.56
C ALA A 132 -13.48 3.17 2.84
N VAL A 133 -12.89 4.29 3.24
CA VAL A 133 -11.50 4.60 2.91
C VAL A 133 -10.60 3.76 3.81
N VAL A 134 -9.67 3.00 3.23
CA VAL A 134 -8.75 2.15 4.00
C VAL A 134 -7.34 2.71 3.96
N ILE A 135 -6.81 3.07 5.12
CA ILE A 135 -5.40 3.47 5.29
C ILE A 135 -4.71 2.39 6.13
N ALA A 136 -3.75 1.69 5.54
CA ALA A 136 -3.05 0.59 6.18
C ALA A 136 -1.69 1.02 6.72
N PHE A 137 -1.44 0.80 7.99
CA PHE A 137 -0.13 0.86 8.63
C PHE A 137 0.37 -0.56 8.80
N VAL A 138 1.47 -0.91 8.16
CA VAL A 138 1.96 -2.29 8.19
C VAL A 138 3.43 -2.33 8.58
N THR A 139 3.78 -3.19 9.53
CA THR A 139 5.18 -3.41 9.89
C THR A 139 5.78 -4.51 9.04
N LEU A 140 6.99 -4.26 8.54
CA LEU A 140 7.78 -5.25 7.80
C LEU A 140 8.76 -5.94 8.73
N PRO A 141 9.05 -7.23 8.53
CA PRO A 141 9.94 -7.98 9.40
C PRO A 141 11.36 -7.41 9.36
N PHE A 142 12.12 -7.67 10.41
CA PHE A 142 13.56 -7.41 10.42
C PHE A 142 14.27 -8.26 9.37
N SER A 143 15.36 -7.76 8.81
CA SER A 143 16.20 -8.49 7.83
C SER A 143 16.70 -9.83 8.40
N PHE A 144 16.99 -9.88 9.72
CA PHE A 144 17.47 -11.10 10.37
C PHE A 144 16.37 -12.17 10.58
N GLU A 145 15.08 -11.83 10.38
CA GLU A 145 13.99 -12.82 10.46
C GLU A 145 13.95 -13.77 9.26
N GLY A 146 14.75 -13.50 8.24
CA GLY A 146 14.99 -14.36 7.10
C GLY A 146 14.18 -14.05 5.85
N GLY A 147 14.74 -14.39 4.69
CA GLY A 147 14.22 -14.02 3.38
C GLY A 147 12.81 -14.55 3.07
N ARG A 148 12.39 -15.66 3.70
CA ARG A 148 11.01 -16.16 3.55
C ARG A 148 9.99 -15.16 4.10
N ARG A 149 10.22 -14.63 5.29
CA ARG A 149 9.30 -13.64 5.91
C ARG A 149 9.28 -12.34 5.14
N LEU A 150 10.45 -11.87 4.68
CA LEU A 150 10.55 -10.69 3.82
C LEU A 150 9.72 -10.85 2.56
N LYS A 151 9.88 -11.97 1.84
CA LYS A 151 9.12 -12.26 0.62
C LYS A 151 7.61 -12.29 0.88
N GLN A 152 7.17 -12.97 1.94
CA GLN A 152 5.76 -13.01 2.35
C GLN A 152 5.22 -11.60 2.67
N ALA A 153 6.03 -10.76 3.30
CA ALA A 153 5.66 -9.38 3.59
C ALA A 153 5.53 -8.53 2.32
N GLU A 154 6.45 -8.66 1.36
CA GLU A 154 6.43 -7.98 0.07
C GLU A 154 5.21 -8.37 -0.76
N GLU A 155 4.86 -9.65 -0.82
CA GLU A 155 3.67 -10.15 -1.51
C GLU A 155 2.39 -9.55 -0.92
N SER A 156 2.26 -9.59 0.41
CA SER A 156 1.10 -9.02 1.12
C SER A 156 1.03 -7.48 0.98
N LEU A 157 2.17 -6.81 1.01
CA LEU A 157 2.26 -5.37 0.78
C LEU A 157 1.77 -4.99 -0.61
N ALA A 158 2.16 -5.78 -1.63
CA ALA A 158 1.70 -5.57 -3.00
C ALA A 158 0.19 -5.76 -3.16
N GLU A 159 -0.41 -6.71 -2.44
CA GLU A 159 -1.86 -6.93 -2.40
C GLU A 159 -2.57 -5.76 -1.72
N LEU A 160 -2.12 -5.35 -0.53
CA LEU A 160 -2.67 -4.21 0.19
C LEU A 160 -2.64 -2.92 -0.63
N ARG A 161 -1.55 -2.67 -1.37
CA ARG A 161 -1.44 -1.49 -2.26
C ARG A 161 -2.50 -1.46 -3.36
N ARG A 162 -3.02 -2.61 -3.81
CA ARG A 162 -4.10 -2.66 -4.82
C ARG A 162 -5.45 -2.29 -4.27
N VAL A 163 -5.67 -2.53 -2.98
CA VAL A 163 -6.97 -2.41 -2.33
C VAL A 163 -7.05 -1.13 -1.51
N CYS A 164 -6.04 -0.85 -0.70
CA CYS A 164 -6.03 0.30 0.21
C CYS A 164 -5.84 1.61 -0.54
N ALA A 165 -6.41 2.65 0.01
CA ALA A 165 -6.24 4.03 -0.43
C ALA A 165 -4.82 4.56 -0.19
N ALA A 166 -4.23 4.16 0.94
CA ALA A 166 -2.82 4.37 1.25
C ALA A 166 -2.28 3.18 2.04
N VAL A 167 -1.01 2.82 1.82
CA VAL A 167 -0.31 1.81 2.62
C VAL A 167 1.01 2.40 3.10
N ILE A 168 1.19 2.43 4.40
CA ILE A 168 2.35 2.99 5.09
C ILE A 168 3.16 1.83 5.65
N PRO A 169 4.22 1.38 4.94
CA PRO A 169 5.06 0.28 5.39
C PRO A 169 6.13 0.79 6.36
N LEU A 170 6.14 0.27 7.57
CA LEU A 170 7.12 0.56 8.61
C LEU A 170 8.14 -0.57 8.66
N ALA A 171 9.34 -0.35 8.11
CA ALA A 171 10.40 -1.35 8.13
C ALA A 171 11.00 -1.45 9.55
N ASN A 172 10.90 -2.61 10.19
CA ASN A 172 11.46 -2.79 11.53
C ASN A 172 12.96 -2.54 11.59
N ASP A 173 13.70 -2.71 10.50
CA ASP A 173 15.13 -2.41 10.42
C ASP A 173 15.46 -0.93 10.72
N MET A 174 14.51 -0.02 10.52
CA MET A 174 14.70 1.40 10.89
C MET A 174 14.84 1.57 12.40
N LEU A 175 14.16 0.73 13.18
CA LEU A 175 14.26 0.73 14.63
C LEU A 175 15.67 0.38 15.14
N LEU A 176 16.41 -0.40 14.33
CA LEU A 176 17.82 -0.72 14.63
C LEU A 176 18.74 0.48 14.39
N GLN A 177 18.39 1.37 13.47
CA GLN A 177 19.19 2.57 13.19
C GLN A 177 18.99 3.66 14.24
N GLU A 178 17.80 3.75 14.82
CA GLU A 178 17.48 4.72 15.87
C GLU A 178 17.80 4.21 17.28
N GLY A 179 17.95 2.89 17.44
CA GLY A 179 18.24 2.26 18.71
C GLY A 179 19.69 2.43 19.15
N THR A 180 19.93 2.42 20.45
CA THR A 180 21.26 2.28 21.05
C THR A 180 21.45 0.83 21.50
N GLU A 181 22.68 0.42 21.82
CA GLU A 181 22.95 -0.92 22.39
C GLU A 181 22.17 -1.24 23.68
N GLN A 182 21.65 -0.20 24.33
CA GLN A 182 20.86 -0.32 25.57
C GLN A 182 19.35 -0.34 25.30
N THR A 183 18.91 -0.10 24.07
CA THR A 183 17.47 -0.09 23.71
C THR A 183 16.94 -1.52 23.73
N SER A 184 15.94 -1.78 24.57
CA SER A 184 15.33 -3.10 24.62
C SER A 184 14.50 -3.40 23.36
N VAL A 185 14.30 -4.67 23.05
CA VAL A 185 13.42 -5.11 21.95
C VAL A 185 11.99 -4.60 22.16
N LEU A 186 11.53 -4.57 23.39
CA LEU A 186 10.18 -4.05 23.73
C LEU A 186 10.06 -2.56 23.45
N ASP A 187 11.10 -1.78 23.78
CA ASP A 187 11.12 -0.34 23.51
C ASP A 187 11.17 -0.06 22.00
N SER A 188 11.89 -0.88 21.24
CA SER A 188 11.93 -0.78 19.79
C SER A 188 10.54 -0.99 19.18
N PHE A 189 9.84 -2.04 19.56
CA PHE A 189 8.46 -2.25 19.09
C PHE A 189 7.50 -1.16 19.58
N ALA A 190 7.69 -0.65 20.80
CA ALA A 190 6.89 0.46 21.30
C ALA A 190 7.03 1.71 20.42
N ARG A 191 8.23 2.00 19.91
CA ARG A 191 8.47 3.09 18.95
C ARG A 191 7.73 2.91 17.62
N ALA A 192 7.75 1.69 17.05
CA ALA A 192 6.98 1.42 15.84
C ALA A 192 5.48 1.68 16.06
N ASP A 193 4.95 1.22 17.18
CA ASP A 193 3.55 1.44 17.55
C ASP A 193 3.26 2.93 17.82
N GLU A 194 4.22 3.69 18.37
CA GLU A 194 4.12 5.14 18.55
C GLU A 194 3.99 5.87 17.20
N TRP A 195 4.76 5.51 16.17
CA TRP A 195 4.61 6.08 14.83
C TRP A 195 3.24 5.82 14.24
N ILE A 196 2.73 4.59 14.39
CA ILE A 196 1.36 4.24 13.99
C ILE A 196 0.37 5.11 14.75
N GLY A 197 0.52 5.19 16.06
CA GLY A 197 -0.35 5.98 16.94
C GLY A 197 -0.38 7.45 16.56
N ARG A 198 0.77 8.07 16.36
CA ARG A 198 0.87 9.48 15.94
C ARG A 198 0.21 9.72 14.58
N GLY A 199 0.42 8.83 13.60
CA GLY A 199 -0.22 8.90 12.30
C GLY A 199 -1.75 8.79 12.39
N VAL A 200 -2.26 7.78 13.07
CA VAL A 200 -3.70 7.58 13.32
C VAL A 200 -4.30 8.78 14.05
N LYS A 201 -3.66 9.22 15.15
CA LYS A 201 -4.11 10.35 15.99
C LYS A 201 -4.17 11.65 15.20
N SER A 202 -3.18 11.90 14.35
CA SER A 202 -3.14 13.10 13.52
C SER A 202 -4.32 13.16 12.54
N ILE A 203 -4.59 12.07 11.81
CA ILE A 203 -5.72 12.02 10.86
C ILE A 203 -7.06 12.05 11.61
N TRP A 204 -7.15 11.30 12.72
CA TRP A 204 -8.34 11.30 13.56
C TRP A 204 -8.64 12.70 14.12
N ALA A 205 -7.64 13.40 14.64
CA ALA A 205 -7.80 14.75 15.18
C ALA A 205 -8.27 15.75 14.11
N MET A 206 -7.72 15.66 12.92
CA MET A 206 -8.08 16.49 11.78
C MET A 206 -9.56 16.34 11.38
N LEU A 207 -10.13 15.12 11.50
CA LEU A 207 -11.51 14.82 11.13
C LEU A 207 -12.51 15.01 12.29
N SER A 208 -12.04 14.87 13.54
CA SER A 208 -12.91 14.81 14.73
C SER A 208 -12.92 16.10 15.54
N ARG A 209 -11.88 16.93 15.41
CA ARG A 209 -11.76 18.18 16.16
C ARG A 209 -12.06 19.38 15.28
N THR A 210 -12.71 20.39 15.84
CA THR A 210 -12.86 21.69 15.19
C THR A 210 -11.51 22.41 15.24
N GLY A 211 -10.89 22.62 14.08
CA GLY A 211 -9.59 23.24 13.95
C GLY A 211 -9.68 24.69 13.42
N LEU A 212 -8.52 25.32 13.26
CA LEU A 212 -8.39 26.61 12.59
C LEU A 212 -8.75 26.49 11.09
N ILE A 213 -8.34 25.38 10.48
CA ILE A 213 -8.67 24.99 9.11
C ILE A 213 -9.20 23.55 9.18
N ASN A 214 -10.49 23.41 8.90
CA ASN A 214 -11.16 22.13 8.95
C ASN A 214 -11.06 21.40 7.61
N VAL A 215 -10.83 20.10 7.67
CA VAL A 215 -10.87 19.20 6.51
C VAL A 215 -12.14 18.37 6.61
N ASP A 216 -12.96 18.40 5.58
CA ASP A 216 -14.09 17.49 5.49
C ASP A 216 -13.64 16.10 4.99
N PHE A 217 -14.46 15.09 5.29
CA PHE A 217 -14.16 13.72 4.87
C PHE A 217 -14.16 13.56 3.34
N THR A 218 -14.88 14.41 2.61
CA THR A 218 -14.94 14.38 1.15
C THR A 218 -13.60 14.82 0.55
N ALA A 219 -12.97 15.85 1.11
CA ALA A 219 -11.64 16.30 0.71
C ALA A 219 -10.58 15.20 1.00
N LEU A 220 -10.64 14.57 2.17
CA LEU A 220 -9.78 13.42 2.49
C LEU A 220 -9.99 12.28 1.48
N ARG A 221 -11.23 11.93 1.17
CA ARG A 221 -11.55 10.89 0.17
C ARG A 221 -10.99 11.23 -1.21
N GLN A 222 -10.95 12.49 -1.62
CA GLN A 222 -10.37 12.92 -2.90
C GLN A 222 -8.85 12.70 -2.95
N VAL A 223 -8.13 12.94 -1.85
CA VAL A 223 -6.68 12.65 -1.77
C VAL A 223 -6.42 11.17 -2.01
N PHE A 224 -7.28 10.31 -1.49
CA PHE A 224 -7.11 8.85 -1.50
C PHE A 224 -7.93 8.12 -2.57
N GLN A 225 -8.38 8.81 -3.63
CA GLN A 225 -9.18 8.18 -4.70
C GLN A 225 -8.42 7.14 -5.54
N HIS A 226 -7.10 7.32 -5.70
CA HIS A 226 -6.30 6.45 -6.56
C HIS A 226 -5.54 5.44 -5.70
N ARG A 227 -5.65 4.17 -6.08
CA ARG A 227 -5.01 3.04 -5.41
C ARG A 227 -3.75 2.62 -6.17
N GLY A 228 -2.87 1.87 -5.52
CA GLY A 228 -1.71 1.25 -6.15
C GLY A 228 -0.44 2.08 -6.16
N GLY A 229 -0.50 3.37 -5.81
CA GLY A 229 0.66 4.24 -5.72
C GLY A 229 1.56 3.96 -4.51
N LYS A 230 2.81 4.42 -4.59
CA LYS A 230 3.65 4.51 -3.39
C LYS A 230 3.13 5.63 -2.51
N THR A 231 3.18 5.42 -1.22
CA THR A 231 2.81 6.42 -0.23
C THR A 231 4.06 7.15 0.25
N LEU A 232 3.92 8.43 0.56
CA LEU A 232 4.85 9.22 1.34
C LEU A 232 4.23 9.39 2.73
N PHE A 233 5.00 9.19 3.78
CA PHE A 233 4.54 9.40 5.15
C PHE A 233 5.65 9.99 5.99
N GLY A 234 5.39 11.09 6.66
CA GLY A 234 6.35 11.76 7.52
C GLY A 234 5.67 12.39 8.73
N LEU A 235 6.38 12.40 9.83
CA LEU A 235 6.00 13.01 11.08
C LEU A 235 7.10 13.96 11.52
N GLY A 236 6.74 15.14 11.99
CA GLY A 236 7.67 16.09 12.57
C GLY A 236 7.11 16.68 13.87
N VAL A 237 7.97 16.90 14.84
CA VAL A 237 7.66 17.54 16.11
C VAL A 237 8.68 18.62 16.40
N GLY A 238 8.22 19.78 16.80
CA GLY A 238 9.09 20.87 17.21
C GLY A 238 8.63 21.52 18.49
N GLU A 239 9.57 21.87 19.33
CA GLU A 239 9.38 22.53 20.62
C GLU A 239 10.38 23.68 20.76
N GLY A 240 10.18 24.56 21.74
CA GLY A 240 11.10 25.65 22.07
C GLY A 240 10.75 26.99 21.44
N ASP A 241 11.77 27.82 21.16
CA ASP A 241 11.58 29.22 20.73
C ASP A 241 10.96 29.34 19.33
N ASN A 242 11.24 28.40 18.44
CA ASN A 242 10.64 28.34 17.09
C ASN A 242 10.15 26.92 16.76
N PRO A 243 9.03 26.51 17.37
CA PRO A 243 8.54 25.14 17.27
C PRO A 243 8.14 24.77 15.82
N ALA A 244 7.71 25.74 15.00
CA ALA A 244 7.37 25.48 13.61
C ALA A 244 8.60 25.06 12.79
N GLN A 245 9.70 25.80 12.90
CA GLN A 245 10.92 25.49 12.19
C GLN A 245 11.54 24.17 12.68
N ALA A 246 11.55 23.93 13.99
CA ALA A 246 12.03 22.68 14.57
C ALA A 246 11.20 21.47 14.08
N ALA A 247 9.88 21.61 14.01
CA ALA A 247 9.00 20.56 13.46
C ALA A 247 9.25 20.27 11.98
N LEU A 248 9.57 21.30 11.19
CA LEU A 248 9.90 21.12 9.77
C LEU A 248 11.26 20.40 9.60
N GLU A 249 12.23 20.73 10.43
CA GLU A 249 13.55 20.08 10.41
C GLU A 249 13.44 18.61 10.84
N ASP A 250 12.68 18.33 11.90
CA ASP A 250 12.40 16.96 12.37
C ASP A 250 11.64 16.16 11.30
N LEU A 251 10.63 16.77 10.63
CA LEU A 251 9.95 16.13 9.51
C LEU A 251 10.92 15.75 8.39
N LYS A 252 11.85 16.62 8.01
CA LYS A 252 12.84 16.35 6.96
C LYS A 252 13.80 15.22 7.34
N GLN A 253 14.08 15.06 8.63
CA GLN A 253 14.92 14.00 9.17
C GLN A 253 14.13 12.72 9.47
N CYS A 254 12.81 12.72 9.31
CA CYS A 254 11.99 11.57 9.58
C CYS A 254 12.46 10.33 8.80
N PRO A 255 12.88 9.25 9.47
CA PRO A 255 13.44 8.08 8.79
C PRO A 255 12.50 7.45 7.78
N LEU A 256 11.21 7.58 8.02
CA LEU A 256 10.17 7.07 7.12
C LEU A 256 10.22 7.69 5.72
N LEU A 257 10.71 8.92 5.58
CA LEU A 257 10.83 9.60 4.28
C LEU A 257 12.04 9.14 3.46
N HIS A 258 12.99 8.45 4.09
CA HIS A 258 14.26 8.07 3.48
C HIS A 258 14.33 6.60 3.05
N THR A 259 13.28 5.83 3.27
CA THR A 259 13.24 4.42 2.88
C THR A 259 12.84 4.24 1.41
N PRO A 260 13.35 3.17 0.72
CA PRO A 260 13.01 2.88 -0.68
C PRO A 260 11.53 2.58 -0.91
N GLU A 261 10.83 2.20 0.17
CA GLU A 261 9.42 1.83 0.14
C GLU A 261 8.49 3.02 -0.08
N TYR A 262 8.98 4.24 0.20
CA TYR A 262 8.21 5.47 0.10
C TYR A 262 8.47 6.22 -1.20
N ALA A 263 7.50 7.05 -1.59
CA ALA A 263 7.66 8.02 -2.65
C ALA A 263 8.46 9.21 -2.13
N ARG A 264 9.35 9.74 -2.95
CA ARG A 264 10.08 11.00 -2.62
C ARG A 264 9.23 12.24 -2.87
N LYS A 265 8.30 12.15 -3.81
CA LYS A 265 7.34 13.20 -4.14
C LYS A 265 5.96 12.58 -4.33
N ALA A 266 4.93 13.35 -4.05
CA ALA A 266 3.55 12.92 -4.15
C ALA A 266 2.80 13.76 -5.20
N ASP A 267 1.81 13.16 -5.83
CA ASP A 267 0.84 13.86 -6.69
C ASP A 267 -0.33 14.41 -5.86
N ARG A 268 -0.54 13.86 -4.65
CA ARG A 268 -1.54 14.28 -3.68
C ARG A 268 -0.96 14.28 -2.29
N LEU A 269 -1.21 15.32 -1.53
CA LEU A 269 -0.72 15.51 -0.17
C LEU A 269 -1.88 15.79 0.79
N LEU A 270 -1.90 15.08 1.88
CA LEU A 270 -2.65 15.39 3.07
C LEU A 270 -1.67 15.89 4.13
N VAL A 271 -1.85 17.09 4.59
CA VAL A 271 -0.99 17.72 5.61
C VAL A 271 -1.85 18.09 6.81
N ASN A 272 -1.48 17.62 7.98
CA ASN A 272 -2.09 18.07 9.23
C ASN A 272 -1.03 18.74 10.09
N ILE A 273 -1.33 19.97 10.54
CA ILE A 273 -0.50 20.76 11.44
C ILE A 273 -1.27 20.94 12.73
N THR A 274 -0.72 20.51 13.85
CA THR A 274 -1.33 20.70 15.17
C THR A 274 -0.37 21.50 16.04
N GLY A 275 -0.86 22.52 16.71
CA GLY A 275 -0.04 23.32 17.61
C GLY A 275 -0.83 23.92 18.74
N GLY A 276 -0.16 24.57 19.67
CA GLY A 276 -0.79 25.32 20.76
C GLY A 276 -1.51 26.57 20.28
N ALA A 277 -2.11 27.32 21.20
CA ALA A 277 -2.79 28.58 20.92
C ALA A 277 -1.89 29.70 20.31
N ASP A 278 -0.58 29.50 20.40
CA ASP A 278 0.47 30.35 19.84
C ASP A 278 0.78 30.07 18.34
N LEU A 279 0.18 29.06 17.74
CA LEU A 279 0.32 28.74 16.33
C LEU A 279 -0.37 29.80 15.46
N SER A 280 0.42 30.66 14.83
CA SER A 280 -0.11 31.73 13.96
C SER A 280 -0.32 31.26 12.53
N LEU A 281 -1.23 31.92 11.81
CA LEU A 281 -1.48 31.66 10.39
C LEU A 281 -0.23 31.89 9.52
N ILE A 282 0.64 32.81 9.89
CA ILE A 282 1.92 33.04 9.19
C ILE A 282 2.81 31.81 9.30
N LYS A 283 2.96 31.26 10.50
CA LYS A 283 3.74 30.02 10.71
C LYS A 283 3.15 28.84 9.94
N VAL A 284 1.82 28.71 9.91
CA VAL A 284 1.14 27.68 9.11
C VAL A 284 1.46 27.83 7.61
N ASN A 285 1.42 29.05 7.09
CA ASN A 285 1.75 29.33 5.69
C ASN A 285 3.21 29.04 5.36
N GLU A 286 4.15 29.39 6.23
CA GLU A 286 5.58 29.07 6.05
C GLU A 286 5.81 27.56 6.02
N LEU A 287 5.21 26.81 6.93
CA LEU A 287 5.27 25.36 6.96
C LEU A 287 4.70 24.75 5.69
N MET A 288 3.53 25.17 5.26
CA MET A 288 2.87 24.65 4.06
C MET A 288 3.68 24.93 2.80
N THR A 289 4.28 26.13 2.70
CA THR A 289 5.16 26.47 1.57
C THR A 289 6.36 25.53 1.52
N ALA A 290 7.04 25.33 2.65
CA ALA A 290 8.19 24.44 2.72
C ALA A 290 7.84 22.96 2.44
N ILE A 291 6.73 22.48 2.98
CA ILE A 291 6.24 21.09 2.78
C ILE A 291 5.88 20.87 1.30
N THR A 292 5.17 21.79 0.67
CA THR A 292 4.78 21.64 -0.74
C THR A 292 5.98 21.72 -1.67
N GLU A 293 6.97 22.57 -1.38
CA GLU A 293 8.22 22.64 -2.15
C GLU A 293 9.02 21.34 -2.08
N GLU A 294 9.08 20.74 -0.89
CA GLU A 294 9.83 19.51 -0.66
C GLU A 294 9.13 18.30 -1.27
N PHE A 295 7.84 18.11 -1.01
CA PHE A 295 7.14 16.85 -1.30
C PHE A 295 6.26 16.87 -2.54
N GLY A 296 5.90 18.04 -3.08
CA GLY A 296 5.09 18.10 -4.30
C GLY A 296 4.58 19.50 -4.63
N ARG A 297 5.33 20.25 -5.44
CA ARG A 297 4.94 21.60 -5.89
C ARG A 297 3.63 21.63 -6.69
N GLU A 298 3.37 20.56 -7.43
CA GLU A 298 2.18 20.44 -8.28
C GLU A 298 1.14 19.48 -7.69
N ALA A 299 1.35 19.07 -6.43
CA ALA A 299 0.45 18.14 -5.77
C ALA A 299 -0.92 18.79 -5.48
N HIS A 300 -1.97 17.98 -5.56
CA HIS A 300 -3.25 18.35 -4.98
C HIS A 300 -3.14 18.27 -3.45
N VAL A 301 -3.17 19.42 -2.78
CA VAL A 301 -2.93 19.51 -1.33
C VAL A 301 -4.24 19.71 -0.59
N VAL A 302 -4.49 18.84 0.37
CA VAL A 302 -5.53 19.02 1.40
C VAL A 302 -4.82 19.22 2.73
N MET A 303 -5.15 20.33 3.39
CA MET A 303 -4.48 20.73 4.62
C MET A 303 -5.48 20.93 5.74
N GLY A 304 -5.15 20.40 6.93
CA GLY A 304 -5.80 20.70 8.19
C GLY A 304 -4.86 21.44 9.13
N ALA A 305 -5.42 22.35 9.91
CA ALA A 305 -4.69 22.99 11.00
C ALA A 305 -5.57 22.99 12.26
N ALA A 306 -5.10 22.35 13.31
CA ALA A 306 -5.81 22.21 14.57
C ALA A 306 -5.05 22.89 15.71
N ILE A 307 -5.80 23.51 16.61
CA ILE A 307 -5.26 24.03 17.88
C ILE A 307 -5.54 23.01 18.97
N ASP A 308 -4.50 22.61 19.69
CA ASP A 308 -4.60 21.78 20.87
C ASP A 308 -3.98 22.55 22.06
N GLU A 309 -4.83 22.97 22.99
CA GLU A 309 -4.39 23.71 24.18
C GLU A 309 -3.43 22.91 25.08
N ALA A 310 -3.39 21.58 24.92
CA ALA A 310 -2.45 20.73 25.63
C ALA A 310 -1.03 20.77 25.06
N LEU A 311 -0.79 21.49 23.95
CA LEU A 311 0.50 21.57 23.25
C LEU A 311 1.10 23.00 23.23
N PRO A 312 1.23 23.71 24.40
CA PRO A 312 1.79 25.05 24.39
C PRO A 312 3.26 25.03 23.96
N GLY A 313 3.64 25.88 22.99
CA GLY A 313 5.02 25.94 22.48
C GLY A 313 5.47 24.71 21.71
N ARG A 314 4.54 23.88 21.24
CA ARG A 314 4.82 22.67 20.46
C ARG A 314 4.03 22.68 19.16
N VAL A 315 4.67 22.21 18.10
CA VAL A 315 4.04 22.00 16.78
C VAL A 315 4.29 20.58 16.33
N GLU A 316 3.23 19.92 15.87
CA GLU A 316 3.28 18.58 15.29
C GLU A 316 2.81 18.65 13.84
N ILE A 317 3.55 17.99 12.95
CA ILE A 317 3.25 17.90 11.52
C ILE A 317 3.08 16.44 11.15
N CYS A 318 2.02 16.12 10.44
CA CYS A 318 1.84 14.84 9.78
C CYS A 318 1.62 15.06 8.29
N VAL A 319 2.42 14.42 7.46
CA VAL A 319 2.31 14.46 6.01
C VAL A 319 2.05 13.07 5.47
N ILE A 320 0.99 12.92 4.68
CA ILE A 320 0.71 11.71 3.93
C ILE A 320 0.57 12.09 2.47
N GLY A 321 1.36 11.47 1.61
CA GLY A 321 1.29 11.69 0.18
C GLY A 321 1.03 10.38 -0.55
N THR A 322 0.38 10.47 -1.70
CA THR A 322 0.18 9.34 -2.61
C THR A 322 0.62 9.71 -4.01
N THR A 323 1.16 8.73 -4.74
CA THR A 323 1.54 8.90 -6.15
C THR A 323 0.48 8.26 -7.06
N ASP A 324 0.17 8.94 -8.17
CA ASP A 324 -0.76 8.42 -9.18
C ASP A 324 0.01 7.55 -10.18
N LEU A 325 0.00 6.22 -10.02
CA LEU A 325 0.64 5.30 -10.98
C LEU A 325 -0.07 5.24 -12.34
N GLY A 326 -1.27 5.78 -12.48
CA GLY A 326 -2.10 5.65 -13.68
C GLY A 326 -2.45 6.94 -14.43
N GLY A 327 -2.26 8.11 -13.82
CA GLY A 327 -2.80 9.38 -14.35
C GLY A 327 -2.09 9.92 -15.60
N ARG A 328 -0.81 9.69 -15.76
CA ARG A 328 -0.05 10.25 -16.90
C ARG A 328 -0.35 9.60 -18.25
N ASN A 329 -0.92 8.40 -18.28
CA ASN A 329 -1.25 7.69 -19.52
C ASN A 329 -2.71 7.84 -19.98
N PHE A 330 -3.64 8.27 -19.12
CA PHE A 330 -5.05 8.39 -19.48
C PHE A 330 -5.47 9.78 -20.01
N VAL A 331 -4.78 10.84 -19.61
CA VAL A 331 -5.12 12.22 -20.06
C VAL A 331 -4.71 12.49 -21.52
N ARG A 332 -3.80 11.70 -22.08
CA ARG A 332 -3.35 11.88 -23.49
C ARG A 332 -4.26 11.25 -24.54
N ARG A 333 -5.31 10.50 -24.16
CA ARG A 333 -6.21 9.82 -25.10
C ARG A 333 -7.61 10.45 -25.24
N ALA A 334 -7.93 11.49 -24.49
CA ALA A 334 -9.24 12.13 -24.48
C ALA A 334 -9.33 13.48 -25.23
N ALA A 335 -8.31 13.85 -26.01
CA ALA A 335 -8.36 15.07 -26.83
C ALA A 335 -7.96 14.78 -28.28
N ALA A 336 -8.78 14.01 -28.98
CA ALA A 336 -8.84 14.07 -30.43
C ALA A 336 -10.14 14.79 -30.80
N PRO A 337 -10.10 15.96 -31.48
CA PRO A 337 -11.31 16.66 -31.83
C PRO A 337 -12.07 15.88 -32.90
N ALA A 338 -13.35 15.69 -32.67
CA ALA A 338 -14.29 15.13 -33.65
C ALA A 338 -14.29 16.00 -34.92
N ARG A 339 -13.97 15.39 -36.04
CA ARG A 339 -14.22 16.00 -37.37
C ARG A 339 -15.72 16.00 -37.66
N PRO A 340 -16.28 17.10 -38.18
CA PRO A 340 -17.68 17.16 -38.49
C PRO A 340 -18.01 16.32 -39.74
N ALA A 341 -19.06 15.53 -39.62
CA ALA A 341 -19.68 14.82 -40.72
C ALA A 341 -20.44 15.80 -41.64
N GLY A 342 -20.09 15.79 -42.91
CA GLY A 342 -20.86 16.51 -43.91
C GLY A 342 -20.60 15.94 -45.31
N GLY A 343 -21.66 15.42 -45.94
CA GLY A 343 -21.63 15.12 -47.37
C GLY A 343 -22.34 13.82 -47.74
N LYS A 344 -23.56 13.97 -48.25
CA LYS A 344 -24.53 12.99 -48.77
C LYS A 344 -24.16 12.45 -50.16
N PRO A 345 -25.00 11.62 -50.80
CA PRO A 345 -24.63 10.32 -51.34
C PRO A 345 -24.64 10.29 -52.87
N ALA A 346 -24.08 9.26 -53.47
CA ALA A 346 -24.36 8.92 -54.90
C ALA A 346 -24.52 7.42 -55.05
N LEU A 347 -25.61 7.13 -55.70
CA LEU A 347 -26.21 5.90 -56.16
C LEU A 347 -25.38 5.24 -57.29
N ALA A 348 -25.68 3.98 -57.49
CA ALA A 348 -25.72 3.16 -58.72
C ALA A 348 -24.62 2.08 -58.76
N THR A 349 -24.83 0.89 -59.09
CA THR A 349 -25.80 0.06 -59.72
C THR A 349 -25.11 -1.29 -59.97
N THR A 350 -25.77 -2.36 -59.57
CA THR A 350 -25.88 -3.71 -60.16
C THR A 350 -24.81 -4.23 -61.13
N VAL A 351 -24.40 -5.47 -61.02
CA VAL A 351 -24.68 -6.68 -61.83
C VAL A 351 -23.73 -7.80 -61.39
N SER A 352 -24.16 -8.88 -60.78
CA SER A 352 -24.63 -10.16 -61.30
C SER A 352 -23.56 -11.15 -61.79
N ALA A 353 -23.69 -12.36 -61.25
CA ALA A 353 -23.33 -13.67 -61.75
C ALA A 353 -21.84 -14.06 -61.72
N GLY A 354 -21.47 -15.20 -61.28
CA GLY A 354 -22.00 -16.52 -61.27
C GLY A 354 -20.94 -17.51 -60.81
N ALA A 355 -21.45 -18.47 -60.12
CA ALA A 355 -21.23 -19.91 -60.27
C ALA A 355 -19.81 -20.52 -60.15
N GLY A 356 -19.69 -21.42 -59.22
CA GLY A 356 -19.27 -22.78 -59.55
C GLY A 356 -18.04 -23.31 -58.79
N GLY A 357 -18.28 -24.32 -57.93
CA GLY A 357 -17.43 -25.48 -57.88
C GLY A 357 -16.68 -25.78 -56.62
N SER A 358 -17.29 -26.45 -55.67
CA SER A 358 -16.60 -27.50 -54.85
C SER A 358 -16.43 -28.76 -55.74
N PRO A 359 -15.69 -29.81 -55.42
CA PRO A 359 -15.43 -30.34 -54.10
C PRO A 359 -14.11 -31.18 -53.92
N THR A 360 -13.99 -31.76 -52.72
CA THR A 360 -13.28 -33.03 -52.34
C THR A 360 -11.76 -32.96 -52.23
N GLY A 361 -11.10 -33.50 -51.28
CA GLY A 361 -11.38 -34.51 -50.26
C GLY A 361 -10.09 -35.09 -49.74
N LYS A 362 -10.18 -35.63 -48.52
CA LYS A 362 -9.36 -36.72 -47.93
C LYS A 362 -8.15 -36.41 -47.03
N THR A 363 -8.41 -36.52 -45.74
CA THR A 363 -7.60 -37.18 -44.73
C THR A 363 -7.29 -38.66 -45.08
N PRO A 364 -6.55 -39.46 -44.33
CA PRO A 364 -5.57 -39.30 -43.24
C PRO A 364 -4.31 -40.16 -43.49
N VAL A 365 -3.37 -40.26 -42.53
CA VAL A 365 -2.76 -41.49 -42.04
C VAL A 365 -1.65 -41.23 -41.02
N THR A 366 -1.83 -41.69 -39.76
CA THR A 366 -0.80 -42.18 -38.87
C THR A 366 -0.36 -43.57 -39.29
N PRO A 367 0.85 -44.10 -39.01
CA PRO A 367 1.03 -44.91 -37.81
C PRO A 367 2.45 -44.83 -37.20
N SER A 368 2.52 -45.08 -35.87
CA SER A 368 2.79 -46.31 -35.16
C SER A 368 4.26 -46.59 -34.81
N ALA A 369 4.46 -46.52 -33.52
CA ALA A 369 5.16 -47.42 -32.59
C ALA A 369 6.48 -48.14 -32.99
N GLY A 370 7.42 -48.11 -32.10
CA GLY A 370 8.57 -49.02 -32.01
C GLY A 370 9.27 -48.86 -30.66
N ASN A 371 8.88 -49.72 -29.74
CA ASN A 371 9.60 -50.06 -28.50
C ASN A 371 11.00 -50.58 -28.76
N VAL A 372 11.99 -50.23 -27.92
CA VAL A 372 12.86 -51.21 -27.24
C VAL A 372 13.42 -50.60 -25.96
N ALA A 373 13.24 -51.35 -24.90
CA ALA A 373 13.84 -51.15 -23.59
C ALA A 373 15.31 -51.65 -23.57
N ALA A 374 16.16 -50.95 -22.84
CA ALA A 374 17.33 -51.55 -22.21
C ALA A 374 17.77 -50.79 -20.97
N ALA A 375 18.17 -51.53 -20.00
CA ALA A 375 18.29 -51.34 -18.59
C ALA A 375 19.34 -50.31 -18.11
N VAL A 376 19.06 -49.91 -16.90
CA VAL A 376 19.73 -49.03 -15.94
C VAL A 376 21.06 -49.56 -15.45
N ASP A 377 22.02 -48.66 -15.22
CA ASP A 377 22.91 -48.73 -14.05
C ASP A 377 23.33 -47.31 -13.62
N PRO A 378 23.35 -47.00 -12.32
CA PRO A 378 23.50 -45.64 -11.82
C PRO A 378 24.92 -45.43 -11.29
N GLU A 379 25.71 -44.54 -11.89
CA GLU A 379 26.78 -43.84 -11.20
C GLU A 379 27.43 -42.74 -12.05
N LYS A 380 27.48 -41.54 -11.47
CA LYS A 380 28.21 -40.31 -11.85
C LYS A 380 27.43 -39.25 -12.64
N PRO A 381 27.42 -38.01 -12.14
CA PRO A 381 26.92 -36.89 -12.92
C PRO A 381 27.94 -36.56 -14.03
N GLU A 382 27.57 -36.78 -15.26
CA GLU A 382 28.28 -36.26 -16.42
C GLU A 382 28.05 -34.77 -16.51
N GLN A 383 29.15 -34.02 -16.43
CA GLN A 383 29.20 -32.61 -16.80
C GLN A 383 28.96 -32.51 -18.32
N VAL A 384 27.85 -31.90 -18.69
CA VAL A 384 27.63 -31.54 -20.08
C VAL A 384 28.41 -30.24 -20.34
N GLU A 385 29.58 -30.39 -20.97
CA GLU A 385 30.32 -29.26 -21.55
C GLU A 385 29.57 -28.76 -22.78
N PHE A 386 28.92 -27.58 -22.65
CA PHE A 386 28.47 -26.82 -23.80
C PHE A 386 29.70 -26.14 -24.42
N GLY A 387 30.31 -26.75 -25.39
CA GLY A 387 31.33 -26.16 -26.27
C GLY A 387 30.66 -25.20 -27.24
N PHE A 388 30.94 -23.90 -27.13
CA PHE A 388 30.67 -22.93 -28.17
C PHE A 388 31.92 -22.83 -29.09
N PRO A 389 31.80 -23.14 -30.38
CA PRO A 389 32.86 -22.83 -31.33
C PRO A 389 32.49 -21.47 -31.98
N GLY A 390 33.39 -20.52 -31.88
CA GLY A 390 33.32 -19.27 -32.65
C GLY A 390 33.52 -18.04 -31.78
N GLU A 391 34.25 -17.08 -32.33
CA GLU A 391 34.65 -15.76 -31.76
C GLU A 391 33.57 -15.09 -30.89
N PRO A 392 33.96 -14.27 -29.88
CA PRO A 392 33.01 -13.67 -28.97
C PRO A 392 32.14 -12.64 -29.71
N ALA A 393 31.05 -13.09 -30.26
CA ALA A 393 29.94 -12.17 -30.60
C ALA A 393 29.46 -11.59 -29.31
N GLU A 394 29.57 -10.26 -29.16
CA GLU A 394 29.04 -9.47 -28.05
C GLU A 394 27.55 -9.78 -27.93
N ASN A 395 27.20 -10.68 -27.02
CA ASN A 395 25.82 -11.13 -26.84
C ASN A 395 25.05 -10.09 -26.04
N ARG A 396 24.42 -9.16 -26.74
CA ARG A 396 23.61 -8.05 -26.18
C ARG A 396 22.19 -8.51 -25.78
N GLY A 397 21.84 -9.77 -25.99
CA GLY A 397 20.53 -10.31 -25.63
C GLY A 397 19.37 -9.55 -26.27
N SER A 398 18.44 -9.07 -25.45
CA SER A 398 17.25 -8.33 -25.91
C SER A 398 17.54 -6.96 -26.55
N PHE A 399 18.76 -6.44 -26.41
CA PHE A 399 19.20 -5.12 -26.89
C PHE A 399 19.92 -5.15 -28.24
N ASP A 400 19.93 -6.30 -28.90
CA ASP A 400 20.66 -6.49 -30.17
C ASP A 400 20.19 -5.59 -31.32
N LYS A 401 18.97 -5.05 -31.22
CA LYS A 401 18.35 -4.16 -32.21
C LYS A 401 18.23 -2.70 -31.79
N SER A 402 18.81 -2.29 -30.65
CA SER A 402 18.77 -0.94 -30.13
C SER A 402 20.11 -0.20 -30.36
N ASP A 403 20.06 1.15 -30.38
CA ASP A 403 21.25 1.97 -30.41
C ASP A 403 22.12 1.70 -29.19
N ARG A 404 23.45 1.71 -29.39
CA ARG A 404 24.41 1.38 -28.33
C ARG A 404 24.42 2.41 -27.22
N ASN A 405 24.25 1.96 -25.99
CA ASN A 405 24.34 2.79 -24.81
C ASN A 405 25.81 2.81 -24.30
N LEU A 406 26.63 3.73 -24.82
CA LEU A 406 28.06 3.81 -24.51
C LEU A 406 28.32 4.79 -23.36
N PHE A 407 29.03 4.33 -22.35
CA PHE A 407 29.59 5.17 -21.30
C PHE A 407 31.09 4.87 -21.13
N GLU A 408 31.93 5.89 -21.23
CA GLU A 408 33.41 5.76 -21.19
C GLU A 408 33.96 4.68 -22.14
N GLY A 409 33.35 4.51 -23.31
CA GLY A 409 33.77 3.54 -24.33
C GLY A 409 33.31 2.09 -24.04
N GLN A 410 32.52 1.86 -23.00
CA GLN A 410 31.95 0.55 -22.68
C GLN A 410 30.47 0.49 -23.03
N ASP A 411 30.04 -0.58 -23.70
CA ASP A 411 28.62 -0.81 -24.00
C ASP A 411 27.89 -1.29 -22.74
N LEU A 412 26.99 -0.46 -22.19
CA LEU A 412 26.26 -0.76 -20.98
C LEU A 412 25.18 -1.82 -21.16
N ASP A 413 24.80 -2.13 -22.40
CA ASP A 413 23.83 -3.19 -22.70
C ASP A 413 24.45 -4.58 -22.60
N VAL A 414 25.77 -4.68 -22.54
CA VAL A 414 26.49 -5.93 -22.30
C VAL A 414 26.57 -6.18 -20.77
N PRO A 415 26.17 -7.34 -20.26
CA PRO A 415 26.25 -7.66 -18.83
C PRO A 415 27.66 -7.44 -18.24
N THR A 416 27.73 -6.90 -17.03
CA THR A 416 28.98 -6.47 -16.37
C THR A 416 30.04 -7.59 -16.27
N TYR A 417 29.62 -8.83 -16.06
CA TYR A 417 30.54 -9.98 -15.97
C TYR A 417 31.21 -10.29 -17.30
N LEU A 418 30.50 -10.11 -18.43
CA LEU A 418 31.09 -10.26 -19.77
C LEU A 418 32.04 -9.10 -20.08
N ARG A 419 31.66 -7.85 -19.75
CA ARG A 419 32.52 -6.67 -19.93
C ARG A 419 33.83 -6.74 -19.13
N LYS A 420 33.79 -7.35 -17.95
CA LYS A 420 34.94 -7.51 -17.05
C LYS A 420 35.65 -8.85 -17.20
N GLY A 421 35.26 -9.71 -18.15
CA GLY A 421 35.87 -11.03 -18.37
C GLY A 421 35.79 -11.96 -17.17
N ILE A 422 34.78 -11.80 -16.30
CA ILE A 422 34.62 -12.63 -15.10
C ILE A 422 34.03 -13.98 -15.53
N LYS A 423 34.75 -15.03 -15.32
CA LYS A 423 34.24 -16.38 -15.49
C LYS A 423 33.29 -16.71 -14.34
N VAL A 424 32.01 -16.83 -14.65
CA VAL A 424 30.99 -17.26 -13.68
C VAL A 424 31.00 -18.79 -13.71
N ALA A 425 31.38 -19.41 -12.60
CA ALA A 425 31.13 -20.84 -12.39
C ALA A 425 29.64 -21.01 -12.10
N ILE A 426 28.94 -21.73 -12.95
CA ILE A 426 27.53 -22.11 -12.80
C ILE A 426 27.47 -23.42 -12.00
#